data_c9cf4b72d283baf66ea5c13362ae114b
#
_entry.id   c9cf4b72d283baf66ea5c13362ae114b
#
_cell.length_a   1.000
_cell.length_b   1.000
_cell.length_c   1.000
_cell.angle_alpha   90.00
_cell.angle_beta   90.00
_cell.angle_gamma   90.00
#
_symmetry.space_group_name_H-M   'P 1'
#
loop_
_entity.id
_entity.type
_entity.pdbx_description
1 polymer ?
#
loop_
_entity_poly.entity_id
_entity_poly.type
_entity_poly.pdbx_seq_one_letter_code
_entity_poly.pdbx_strand_id
1 'polypeptide(L)'
;MNTLKDKQILVFGGGGRLGKDLVPLLKAAGAHVIAPTSEEVDIATTKIWQCVMWHNPDIVINLAAYTDVPKAETMEGKDKCVRTNIMGSKFVCESAHYHGAKVVYISTDYVYPGTEGNYSVSDVSPLGSYGMTKFIGEWFCDPEKDLIIRTSMKARGTWGENAYTKVIDPVWTNADWIDVIAEKIVEVVADERTGVINLGTERKLLADLAREEYPWVELVDPIDLKTPYQYPTDCSMVLDE
;
A
#
# COMPACT_ATOMS: atom_id res chain seq x y z
N MET A 1 19.23 -6.68 15.76
CA MET A 1 19.84 -7.78 14.95
C MET A 1 19.25 -7.70 13.55
N ASN A 2 20.01 -8.01 12.49
CA ASN A 2 19.49 -7.93 11.13
C ASN A 2 18.67 -9.20 10.82
N THR A 3 17.39 -9.21 11.16
CA THR A 3 16.49 -10.37 11.04
C THR A 3 16.15 -10.74 9.59
N LEU A 4 16.44 -9.83 8.62
CA LEU A 4 16.25 -10.10 7.20
C LEU A 4 17.48 -10.71 6.51
N LYS A 5 18.59 -10.86 7.24
CA LYS A 5 19.79 -11.48 6.67
C LYS A 5 19.50 -12.90 6.18
N ASP A 6 19.90 -13.15 4.93
CA ASP A 6 19.74 -14.42 4.22
C ASP A 6 18.29 -14.86 3.95
N LYS A 7 17.26 -14.05 4.30
CA LYS A 7 15.87 -14.35 3.94
C LYS A 7 15.66 -14.22 2.43
N GLN A 8 14.95 -15.17 1.86
CA GLN A 8 14.44 -15.11 0.48
C GLN A 8 13.14 -14.33 0.46
N ILE A 9 13.13 -13.15 -0.18
CA ILE A 9 11.94 -12.28 -0.27
C ILE A 9 11.51 -12.15 -1.72
N LEU A 10 10.26 -12.54 -2.01
CA LEU A 10 9.63 -12.36 -3.30
C LEU A 10 8.70 -11.15 -3.25
N VAL A 11 8.92 -10.14 -4.11
CA VAL A 11 8.17 -8.88 -4.10
C VAL A 11 7.38 -8.73 -5.38
N PHE A 12 6.06 -8.84 -5.31
CA PHE A 12 5.17 -8.51 -6.42
C PHE A 12 4.87 -7.01 -6.42
N GLY A 13 4.98 -6.37 -7.59
CA GLY A 13 4.87 -4.92 -7.72
C GLY A 13 6.16 -4.16 -7.40
N GLY A 14 7.32 -4.84 -7.39
CA GLY A 14 8.62 -4.23 -7.10
C GLY A 14 9.06 -3.15 -8.09
N GLY A 15 8.54 -3.13 -9.32
CA GLY A 15 8.75 -2.05 -10.29
C GLY A 15 7.85 -0.82 -10.09
N GLY A 16 6.87 -0.89 -9.18
CA GLY A 16 5.96 0.21 -8.83
C GLY A 16 6.63 1.33 -8.02
N ARG A 17 5.84 2.36 -7.66
CA ARG A 17 6.35 3.52 -6.91
C ARG A 17 7.01 3.11 -5.60
N LEU A 18 6.29 2.40 -4.73
CA LEU A 18 6.83 1.92 -3.45
C LEU A 18 7.95 0.87 -3.66
N GLY A 19 7.79 -0.03 -4.63
CA GLY A 19 8.76 -1.10 -4.86
C GLY A 19 10.15 -0.60 -5.25
N LYS A 20 10.25 0.53 -5.95
CA LYS A 20 11.53 1.14 -6.34
C LYS A 20 12.37 1.59 -5.14
N ASP A 21 11.71 2.02 -4.06
CA ASP A 21 12.38 2.41 -2.83
C ASP A 21 12.54 1.22 -1.87
N LEU A 22 11.52 0.38 -1.75
CA LEU A 22 11.51 -0.73 -0.80
C LEU A 22 12.51 -1.85 -1.17
N VAL A 23 12.58 -2.24 -2.46
CA VAL A 23 13.45 -3.35 -2.90
C VAL A 23 14.93 -3.10 -2.60
N PRO A 24 15.50 -1.92 -2.88
CA PRO A 24 16.88 -1.61 -2.47
C PRO A 24 17.10 -1.65 -0.96
N LEU A 25 16.14 -1.16 -0.15
CA LEU A 25 16.24 -1.16 1.31
C LEU A 25 16.22 -2.59 1.88
N LEU A 26 15.34 -3.46 1.37
CA LEU A 26 15.32 -4.88 1.77
C LEU A 26 16.66 -5.58 1.45
N LYS A 27 17.24 -5.30 0.28
CA LYS A 27 18.58 -5.82 -0.09
C LYS A 27 19.67 -5.28 0.83
N ALA A 28 19.64 -3.98 1.15
CA ALA A 28 20.57 -3.36 2.09
C ALA A 28 20.44 -3.95 3.50
N ALA A 29 19.23 -4.39 3.89
CA ALA A 29 18.99 -5.12 5.14
C ALA A 29 19.44 -6.60 5.09
N GLY A 30 20.06 -7.06 4.01
CA GLY A 30 20.67 -8.37 3.88
C GLY A 30 19.78 -9.46 3.27
N ALA A 31 18.58 -9.13 2.79
CA ALA A 31 17.69 -10.08 2.15
C ALA A 31 18.10 -10.39 0.70
N HIS A 32 17.82 -11.62 0.27
CA HIS A 32 17.85 -12.03 -1.14
C HIS A 32 16.50 -11.68 -1.78
N VAL A 33 16.44 -10.56 -2.50
CA VAL A 33 15.16 -10.04 -3.03
C VAL A 33 15.02 -10.34 -4.51
N ILE A 34 13.90 -10.98 -4.85
CA ILE A 34 13.43 -11.26 -6.22
C ILE A 34 12.17 -10.42 -6.44
N ALA A 35 12.14 -9.66 -7.53
CA ALA A 35 11.04 -8.76 -7.83
C ALA A 35 10.67 -8.84 -9.31
N PRO A 36 9.86 -9.85 -9.73
CA PRO A 36 9.45 -9.99 -11.11
C PRO A 36 8.58 -8.81 -11.55
N THR A 37 8.69 -8.44 -12.81
CA THR A 37 7.82 -7.44 -13.43
C THR A 37 6.40 -7.99 -13.62
N SER A 38 5.42 -7.11 -13.81
CA SER A 38 4.04 -7.54 -14.12
C SER A 38 3.90 -8.22 -15.50
N GLU A 39 4.85 -8.00 -16.40
CA GLU A 39 4.91 -8.68 -17.70
C GLU A 39 5.41 -10.12 -17.55
N GLU A 40 6.34 -10.36 -16.63
CA GLU A 40 6.82 -11.70 -16.31
C GLU A 40 5.78 -12.49 -15.51
N VAL A 41 5.23 -11.88 -14.45
CA VAL A 41 4.25 -12.50 -13.56
C VAL A 41 3.12 -11.51 -13.24
N ASP A 42 2.00 -11.66 -13.95
CA ASP A 42 0.74 -10.99 -13.57
C ASP A 42 0.14 -11.76 -12.40
N ILE A 43 0.00 -11.09 -11.24
CA ILE A 43 -0.52 -11.69 -10.01
C ILE A 43 -1.95 -12.24 -10.14
N ALA A 44 -2.73 -11.71 -11.09
CA ALA A 44 -4.09 -12.17 -11.38
C ALA A 44 -4.12 -13.41 -12.33
N THR A 45 -3.03 -14.14 -12.42
CA THR A 45 -2.92 -15.36 -13.23
C THR A 45 -2.30 -16.51 -12.45
N THR A 46 -2.50 -17.73 -12.95
CA THR A 46 -1.93 -18.93 -12.33
C THR A 46 -0.40 -19.02 -12.39
N LYS A 47 0.26 -18.14 -13.17
CA LYS A 47 1.74 -18.09 -13.22
C LYS A 47 2.37 -17.79 -11.86
N ILE A 48 1.62 -17.16 -10.95
CA ILE A 48 2.09 -16.84 -9.61
C ILE A 48 2.48 -18.10 -8.83
N TRP A 49 1.73 -19.20 -8.98
CA TRP A 49 2.02 -20.47 -8.33
C TRP A 49 3.39 -21.04 -8.73
N GLN A 50 3.71 -20.98 -10.03
CA GLN A 50 5.00 -21.42 -10.52
C GLN A 50 6.14 -20.53 -10.01
N CYS A 51 5.89 -19.20 -9.96
CA CYS A 51 6.87 -18.25 -9.49
C CYS A 51 7.21 -18.48 -8.00
N VAL A 52 6.19 -18.59 -7.13
CA VAL A 52 6.38 -18.84 -5.70
C VAL A 52 7.06 -20.19 -5.48
N MET A 53 6.59 -21.26 -6.15
CA MET A 53 7.19 -22.58 -6.07
C MET A 53 8.68 -22.58 -6.45
N TRP A 54 9.04 -21.90 -7.51
CA TRP A 54 10.41 -21.91 -8.05
C TRP A 54 11.39 -21.14 -7.18
N HIS A 55 10.92 -20.04 -6.61
CA HIS A 55 11.77 -19.19 -5.76
C HIS A 55 11.75 -19.60 -4.30
N ASN A 56 10.78 -20.41 -3.87
CA ASN A 56 10.63 -20.90 -2.50
C ASN A 56 10.94 -19.82 -1.43
N PRO A 57 10.22 -18.69 -1.43
CA PRO A 57 10.53 -17.56 -0.56
C PRO A 57 10.17 -17.85 0.91
N ASP A 58 10.89 -17.20 1.84
CA ASP A 58 10.49 -17.12 3.26
C ASP A 58 9.34 -16.12 3.43
N ILE A 59 9.39 -15.01 2.64
CA ILE A 59 8.43 -13.93 2.72
C ILE A 59 7.99 -13.53 1.30
N VAL A 60 6.69 -13.36 1.12
CA VAL A 60 6.10 -12.76 -0.10
C VAL A 60 5.53 -11.40 0.25
N ILE A 61 6.04 -10.33 -0.37
CA ILE A 61 5.52 -8.97 -0.20
C ILE A 61 4.64 -8.61 -1.38
N ASN A 62 3.36 -8.33 -1.13
CA ASN A 62 2.42 -7.90 -2.16
C ASN A 62 2.24 -6.39 -2.17
N LEU A 63 2.96 -5.71 -3.07
CA LEU A 63 2.79 -4.27 -3.38
C LEU A 63 1.92 -4.05 -4.62
N ALA A 64 1.61 -5.13 -5.36
CA ALA A 64 0.88 -5.00 -6.61
C ALA A 64 -0.59 -4.66 -6.35
N ALA A 65 -1.03 -3.54 -6.90
CA ALA A 65 -2.41 -3.08 -6.78
C ALA A 65 -2.78 -2.15 -7.96
N TYR A 66 -4.04 -2.12 -8.30
CA TYR A 66 -4.63 -1.02 -9.07
C TYR A 66 -4.91 0.14 -8.11
N THR A 67 -4.28 1.31 -8.32
CA THR A 67 -4.25 2.42 -7.35
C THR A 67 -4.81 3.73 -7.89
N ASP A 68 -5.41 3.75 -9.07
CA ASP A 68 -6.06 4.95 -9.62
C ASP A 68 -7.45 5.11 -8.97
N VAL A 69 -7.48 5.78 -7.83
CA VAL A 69 -8.67 5.91 -6.98
C VAL A 69 -9.87 6.51 -7.72
N PRO A 70 -9.75 7.65 -8.43
CA PRO A 70 -10.90 8.21 -9.18
C PRO A 70 -11.39 7.28 -10.29
N LYS A 71 -10.49 6.63 -11.04
CA LYS A 71 -10.88 5.69 -12.09
C LYS A 71 -11.44 4.39 -11.53
N ALA A 72 -11.10 4.00 -10.30
CA ALA A 72 -11.68 2.84 -9.64
C ALA A 72 -13.22 2.91 -9.53
N GLU A 73 -13.81 4.11 -9.61
CA GLU A 73 -15.27 4.27 -9.59
C GLU A 73 -15.93 4.04 -10.96
N THR A 74 -15.17 3.99 -12.05
CA THR A 74 -15.68 3.63 -13.38
C THR A 74 -15.87 2.11 -13.52
N MET A 75 -16.71 1.66 -14.46
CA MET A 75 -16.88 0.21 -14.70
C MET A 75 -15.55 -0.48 -15.03
N GLU A 76 -14.75 0.08 -15.94
CA GLU A 76 -13.43 -0.46 -16.31
C GLU A 76 -12.47 -0.49 -15.11
N GLY A 77 -12.49 0.58 -14.29
CA GLY A 77 -11.64 0.66 -13.09
C GLY A 77 -12.04 -0.35 -12.02
N LYS A 78 -13.35 -0.57 -11.82
CA LYS A 78 -13.86 -1.61 -10.91
C LYS A 78 -13.39 -3.00 -11.32
N ASP A 79 -13.48 -3.32 -12.60
CA ASP A 79 -13.00 -4.61 -13.13
C ASP A 79 -11.49 -4.79 -12.87
N LYS A 80 -10.70 -3.75 -13.11
CA LYS A 80 -9.25 -3.76 -12.79
C LYS A 80 -8.98 -3.92 -11.30
N CYS A 81 -9.74 -3.21 -10.45
CA CYS A 81 -9.64 -3.36 -8.99
C CYS A 81 -9.95 -4.79 -8.56
N VAL A 82 -11.08 -5.36 -9.00
CA VAL A 82 -11.45 -6.74 -8.67
C VAL A 82 -10.38 -7.72 -9.12
N ARG A 83 -9.93 -7.59 -10.38
CA ARG A 83 -8.92 -8.48 -10.95
C ARG A 83 -7.60 -8.42 -10.19
N THR A 84 -7.09 -7.21 -9.89
CA THR A 84 -5.75 -7.06 -9.29
C THR A 84 -5.81 -7.11 -7.77
N ASN A 85 -6.68 -6.29 -7.14
CA ASN A 85 -6.67 -6.13 -5.69
C ASN A 85 -7.35 -7.30 -4.96
N ILE A 86 -8.32 -7.97 -5.58
CA ILE A 86 -9.00 -9.12 -4.99
C ILE A 86 -8.40 -10.43 -5.49
N MET A 87 -8.57 -10.73 -6.79
CA MET A 87 -8.15 -12.03 -7.32
C MET A 87 -6.63 -12.20 -7.30
N GLY A 88 -5.89 -11.12 -7.63
CA GLY A 88 -4.43 -11.14 -7.55
C GLY A 88 -3.96 -11.36 -6.12
N SER A 89 -4.50 -10.64 -5.13
CA SER A 89 -4.14 -10.83 -3.71
C SER A 89 -4.49 -12.23 -3.21
N LYS A 90 -5.66 -12.76 -3.61
CA LYS A 90 -6.02 -14.16 -3.31
C LYS A 90 -4.95 -15.14 -3.81
N PHE A 91 -4.56 -15.05 -5.07
CA PHE A 91 -3.56 -15.95 -5.64
C PHE A 91 -2.18 -15.79 -4.98
N VAL A 92 -1.79 -14.57 -4.63
CA VAL A 92 -0.56 -14.32 -3.86
C VAL A 92 -0.60 -15.04 -2.52
N CYS A 93 -1.65 -14.81 -1.72
CA CYS A 93 -1.77 -15.40 -0.38
C CYS A 93 -1.85 -16.93 -0.45
N GLU A 94 -2.74 -17.49 -1.29
CA GLU A 94 -2.90 -18.94 -1.43
C GLU A 94 -1.61 -19.63 -1.87
N SER A 95 -0.88 -19.07 -2.86
CA SER A 95 0.38 -19.65 -3.31
C SER A 95 1.48 -19.55 -2.25
N ALA A 96 1.59 -18.41 -1.55
CA ALA A 96 2.54 -18.21 -0.46
C ALA A 96 2.29 -19.20 0.69
N HIS A 97 1.04 -19.30 1.16
CA HIS A 97 0.67 -20.19 2.26
C HIS A 97 0.87 -21.67 1.90
N TYR A 98 0.57 -22.08 0.67
CA TYR A 98 0.80 -23.46 0.21
C TYR A 98 2.29 -23.86 0.29
N HIS A 99 3.19 -22.90 0.07
CA HIS A 99 4.64 -23.09 0.15
C HIS A 99 5.24 -22.71 1.50
N GLY A 100 4.42 -22.36 2.50
CA GLY A 100 4.86 -22.04 3.86
C GLY A 100 5.48 -20.65 4.03
N ALA A 101 5.37 -19.77 3.02
CA ALA A 101 5.86 -18.41 3.08
C ALA A 101 4.91 -17.50 3.88
N LYS A 102 5.49 -16.54 4.63
CA LYS A 102 4.75 -15.44 5.25
C LYS A 102 4.35 -14.40 4.19
N VAL A 103 3.14 -13.87 4.28
CA VAL A 103 2.70 -12.75 3.43
C VAL A 103 2.85 -11.42 4.17
N VAL A 104 3.37 -10.42 3.46
CA VAL A 104 3.28 -9.00 3.85
C VAL A 104 2.40 -8.31 2.82
N TYR A 105 1.20 -7.90 3.22
CA TYR A 105 0.23 -7.26 2.35
C TYR A 105 0.19 -5.75 2.61
N ILE A 106 0.46 -4.94 1.58
CA ILE A 106 0.32 -3.49 1.69
C ILE A 106 -1.10 -3.10 1.36
N SER A 107 -1.83 -2.68 2.39
CA SER A 107 -3.19 -2.14 2.32
C SER A 107 -3.17 -0.61 2.31
N THR A 108 -4.27 0.04 2.68
CA THR A 108 -4.46 1.48 2.54
C THR A 108 -5.29 2.04 3.70
N ASP A 109 -5.12 3.33 3.99
CA ASP A 109 -6.00 4.12 4.86
C ASP A 109 -7.43 4.31 4.31
N TYR A 110 -7.64 4.07 3.00
CA TYR A 110 -8.99 4.08 2.39
C TYR A 110 -9.89 2.91 2.83
N VAL A 111 -9.42 2.03 3.70
CA VAL A 111 -10.27 1.03 4.38
C VAL A 111 -11.10 1.67 5.50
N TYR A 112 -10.82 2.92 5.87
CA TYR A 112 -11.53 3.68 6.89
C TYR A 112 -12.59 4.62 6.30
N PRO A 113 -13.52 5.15 7.12
CA PRO A 113 -14.61 6.04 6.64
C PRO A 113 -14.11 7.37 6.05
N GLY A 114 -12.95 7.87 6.48
CA GLY A 114 -12.34 9.08 5.94
C GLY A 114 -12.98 10.39 6.40
N THR A 115 -13.66 10.42 7.54
CA THR A 115 -14.41 11.59 8.06
C THR A 115 -13.92 12.12 9.40
N GLU A 116 -13.72 11.24 10.40
CA GLU A 116 -13.42 11.61 11.78
C GLU A 116 -11.94 11.48 12.14
N GLY A 117 -11.24 10.59 11.47
CA GLY A 117 -9.82 10.33 11.72
C GLY A 117 -9.53 9.56 13.00
N ASN A 118 -8.23 9.41 13.30
CA ASN A 118 -7.71 8.63 14.43
C ASN A 118 -8.28 7.20 14.49
N TYR A 119 -8.41 6.57 13.33
CA TYR A 119 -8.99 5.24 13.20
C TYR A 119 -8.07 4.16 13.76
N SER A 120 -8.62 3.32 14.63
CA SER A 120 -8.00 2.07 15.03
C SER A 120 -8.15 0.99 13.94
N VAL A 121 -7.43 -0.10 14.05
CA VAL A 121 -7.52 -1.20 13.07
C VAL A 121 -8.91 -1.84 12.99
N SER A 122 -9.79 -1.63 13.98
CA SER A 122 -11.17 -2.13 14.01
C SER A 122 -12.18 -1.23 13.29
N ASP A 123 -11.86 0.05 13.02
CA ASP A 123 -12.82 1.06 12.54
C ASP A 123 -13.02 1.00 11.01
N VAL A 124 -13.19 -0.20 10.48
CA VAL A 124 -13.26 -0.45 9.04
C VAL A 124 -14.62 -0.05 8.46
N SER A 125 -14.59 0.85 7.48
CA SER A 125 -15.71 1.22 6.62
C SER A 125 -15.15 1.76 5.29
N PRO A 126 -14.83 0.87 4.33
CA PRO A 126 -14.03 1.22 3.17
C PRO A 126 -14.63 2.32 2.30
N LEU A 127 -13.80 3.29 1.96
CA LEU A 127 -14.16 4.43 1.12
C LEU A 127 -13.99 4.07 -0.36
N GLY A 128 -15.10 4.00 -1.09
CA GLY A 128 -15.12 3.75 -2.52
C GLY A 128 -14.66 2.36 -2.96
N SER A 129 -14.62 2.14 -4.26
CA SER A 129 -14.28 0.85 -4.86
C SER A 129 -12.82 0.44 -4.61
N TYR A 130 -11.90 1.40 -4.60
CA TYR A 130 -10.49 1.13 -4.30
C TYR A 130 -10.33 0.61 -2.88
N GLY A 131 -10.81 1.36 -1.86
CA GLY A 131 -10.72 0.96 -0.45
C GLY A 131 -11.38 -0.39 -0.19
N MET A 132 -12.58 -0.60 -0.75
CA MET A 132 -13.31 -1.87 -0.63
C MET A 132 -12.51 -3.05 -1.19
N THR A 133 -11.93 -2.92 -2.39
CA THR A 133 -11.17 -4.02 -3.00
C THR A 133 -9.85 -4.30 -2.30
N LYS A 134 -9.20 -3.28 -1.72
CA LYS A 134 -8.02 -3.45 -0.88
C LYS A 134 -8.38 -4.18 0.43
N PHE A 135 -9.49 -3.79 1.07
CA PHE A 135 -9.98 -4.45 2.28
C PHE A 135 -10.36 -5.92 2.04
N ILE A 136 -11.05 -6.23 0.93
CA ILE A 136 -11.33 -7.63 0.57
C ILE A 136 -10.03 -8.41 0.34
N GLY A 137 -8.99 -7.77 -0.20
CA GLY A 137 -7.67 -8.36 -0.35
C GLY A 137 -7.03 -8.77 0.98
N GLU A 138 -7.29 -8.06 2.08
CA GLU A 138 -6.82 -8.39 3.43
C GLU A 138 -7.38 -9.73 3.93
N TRP A 139 -8.59 -10.11 3.51
CA TRP A 139 -9.26 -11.35 3.96
C TRP A 139 -8.57 -12.65 3.55
N PHE A 140 -7.67 -12.58 2.57
CA PHE A 140 -6.88 -13.74 2.14
C PHE A 140 -5.62 -13.95 2.98
N CYS A 141 -5.24 -12.97 3.79
CA CYS A 141 -4.13 -13.07 4.73
C CYS A 141 -4.58 -13.76 6.03
N ASP A 142 -3.68 -14.50 6.64
CA ASP A 142 -3.86 -15.09 7.96
C ASP A 142 -3.24 -14.16 9.01
N PRO A 143 -4.03 -13.42 9.82
CA PRO A 143 -3.48 -12.43 10.75
C PRO A 143 -2.61 -13.03 11.87
N GLU A 144 -2.64 -14.35 12.07
CA GLU A 144 -1.75 -15.01 13.03
C GLU A 144 -0.34 -15.24 12.46
N LYS A 145 -0.19 -15.21 11.12
CA LYS A 145 1.06 -15.50 10.41
C LYS A 145 1.54 -14.34 9.54
N ASP A 146 0.61 -13.66 8.90
CA ASP A 146 0.87 -12.61 7.93
C ASP A 146 0.89 -11.23 8.58
N LEU A 147 1.47 -10.27 7.86
CA LEU A 147 1.45 -8.87 8.24
C LEU A 147 0.65 -8.07 7.21
N ILE A 148 -0.40 -7.40 7.66
CA ILE A 148 -1.21 -6.48 6.87
C ILE A 148 -0.87 -5.06 7.30
N ILE A 149 -0.33 -4.26 6.38
CA ILE A 149 0.09 -2.88 6.64
C ILE A 149 -0.90 -1.92 5.98
N ARG A 150 -1.70 -1.22 6.77
CA ARG A 150 -2.53 -0.11 6.31
C ARG A 150 -1.71 1.16 6.37
N THR A 151 -1.51 1.81 5.23
CA THR A 151 -0.63 2.97 5.11
C THR A 151 -1.08 3.91 4.01
N SER A 152 -0.57 5.13 4.03
CA SER A 152 -0.74 6.12 2.98
C SER A 152 0.59 6.77 2.66
N MET A 153 0.82 7.10 1.39
CA MET A 153 2.10 7.66 0.96
C MET A 153 1.98 8.51 -0.30
N LYS A 154 2.93 9.42 -0.47
CA LYS A 154 3.06 10.26 -1.66
C LYS A 154 4.45 10.12 -2.27
N ALA A 155 4.50 10.04 -3.59
CA ALA A 155 5.79 10.08 -4.29
C ALA A 155 6.38 11.49 -4.25
N ARG A 156 7.68 11.61 -4.10
CA ARG A 156 8.37 12.88 -4.31
C ARG A 156 8.12 13.38 -5.73
N GLY A 157 7.99 14.70 -5.90
CA GLY A 157 7.58 15.30 -7.16
C GLY A 157 6.08 15.17 -7.46
N THR A 158 5.24 14.80 -6.49
CA THR A 158 3.78 14.77 -6.64
C THR A 158 3.24 16.18 -6.88
N TRP A 159 3.80 17.18 -6.22
CA TRP A 159 3.43 18.58 -6.38
C TRP A 159 4.56 19.39 -6.99
N GLY A 160 4.23 20.36 -7.85
CA GLY A 160 5.19 21.24 -8.51
C GLY A 160 4.65 21.83 -9.81
N GLU A 161 5.38 22.72 -10.45
CA GLU A 161 4.96 23.40 -11.69
C GLU A 161 4.63 22.44 -12.85
N ASN A 162 5.34 21.30 -12.92
CA ASN A 162 5.15 20.27 -13.96
C ASN A 162 4.36 19.04 -13.44
N ALA A 163 3.72 19.15 -12.29
CA ALA A 163 2.97 18.09 -11.62
C ALA A 163 1.63 18.62 -11.12
N TYR A 164 1.17 18.19 -9.94
CA TYR A 164 -0.03 18.78 -9.34
C TYR A 164 0.31 20.13 -8.69
N THR A 165 -0.37 21.19 -9.11
CA THR A 165 -0.25 22.53 -8.50
C THR A 165 -1.27 22.76 -7.41
N LYS A 166 -2.18 21.81 -7.19
CA LYS A 166 -3.29 21.88 -6.25
C LYS A 166 -3.27 20.70 -5.30
N VAL A 167 -3.74 20.93 -4.07
CA VAL A 167 -3.98 19.92 -3.05
C VAL A 167 -5.33 20.11 -2.41
N ILE A 168 -6.03 19.03 -2.13
CA ILE A 168 -7.32 19.08 -1.44
C ILE A 168 -7.07 19.41 0.04
N ASP A 169 -7.81 20.37 0.55
CA ASP A 169 -7.71 20.85 1.93
C ASP A 169 -9.11 21.17 2.50
N PRO A 170 -9.43 20.79 3.75
CA PRO A 170 -8.56 20.04 4.66
C PRO A 170 -8.61 18.53 4.40
N VAL A 171 -7.45 17.90 4.38
CA VAL A 171 -7.31 16.44 4.44
C VAL A 171 -6.28 16.10 5.51
N TRP A 172 -6.72 15.50 6.60
CA TRP A 172 -5.83 14.99 7.64
C TRP A 172 -5.37 13.56 7.33
N THR A 173 -4.10 13.27 7.57
CA THR A 173 -3.49 12.00 7.20
C THR A 173 -2.26 11.68 8.07
N ASN A 174 -1.85 10.41 8.08
CA ASN A 174 -0.53 9.96 8.54
C ASN A 174 0.40 9.64 7.35
N ALA A 175 0.04 10.08 6.14
CA ALA A 175 0.86 9.89 4.95
C ALA A 175 2.20 10.62 5.08
N ASP A 176 3.19 10.02 4.44
CA ASP A 176 4.49 10.64 4.25
C ASP A 176 5.04 10.30 2.85
N TRP A 177 6.26 10.72 2.58
CA TRP A 177 6.95 10.37 1.35
C TRP A 177 7.19 8.86 1.27
N ILE A 178 7.18 8.32 0.05
CA ILE A 178 7.34 6.87 -0.18
C ILE A 178 8.65 6.36 0.41
N ASP A 179 9.75 7.11 0.29
CA ASP A 179 11.05 6.78 0.86
C ASP A 179 10.99 6.60 2.38
N VAL A 180 10.32 7.52 3.10
CA VAL A 180 10.12 7.45 4.56
C VAL A 180 9.26 6.23 4.95
N ILE A 181 8.16 6.01 4.24
CA ILE A 181 7.27 4.87 4.51
C ILE A 181 7.96 3.54 4.17
N ALA A 182 8.79 3.49 3.12
CA ALA A 182 9.55 2.29 2.76
C ALA A 182 10.54 1.87 3.87
N GLU A 183 11.24 2.83 4.49
CA GLU A 183 12.11 2.56 5.65
C GLU A 183 11.33 1.93 6.81
N LYS A 184 10.19 2.51 7.18
CA LYS A 184 9.31 1.97 8.23
C LYS A 184 8.77 0.57 7.90
N ILE A 185 8.46 0.30 6.63
CA ILE A 185 8.04 -1.05 6.20
C ILE A 185 9.17 -2.06 6.43
N VAL A 186 10.43 -1.71 6.10
CA VAL A 186 11.56 -2.60 6.35
C VAL A 186 11.70 -2.92 7.84
N GLU A 187 11.53 -1.92 8.71
CA GLU A 187 11.60 -2.08 10.17
C GLU A 187 10.56 -3.10 10.67
N VAL A 188 9.28 -2.92 10.34
CA VAL A 188 8.21 -3.82 10.81
C VAL A 188 8.28 -5.22 10.20
N VAL A 189 8.81 -5.35 8.97
CA VAL A 189 9.07 -6.66 8.34
C VAL A 189 10.24 -7.35 9.04
N ALA A 190 11.28 -6.60 9.43
CA ALA A 190 12.43 -7.11 10.16
C ALA A 190 12.09 -7.54 11.59
N ASP A 191 11.08 -6.92 12.21
CA ASP A 191 10.59 -7.28 13.55
C ASP A 191 9.69 -8.53 13.56
N GLU A 192 9.48 -9.16 12.40
CA GLU A 192 8.66 -10.36 12.23
C GLU A 192 7.20 -10.19 12.72
N ARG A 193 6.70 -8.95 12.78
CA ARG A 193 5.32 -8.64 13.20
C ARG A 193 4.29 -9.40 12.37
N THR A 194 3.15 -9.71 13.01
CA THR A 194 1.96 -10.31 12.37
C THR A 194 0.73 -9.48 12.70
N GLY A 195 -0.39 -9.80 12.08
CA GLY A 195 -1.67 -9.09 12.29
C GLY A 195 -1.85 -7.89 11.37
N VAL A 196 -2.78 -7.04 11.75
CA VAL A 196 -3.09 -5.79 11.04
C VAL A 196 -2.48 -4.63 11.80
N ILE A 197 -1.71 -3.79 11.11
CA ILE A 197 -1.12 -2.59 11.70
C ILE A 197 -1.43 -1.35 10.87
N ASN A 198 -1.51 -0.21 11.54
CA ASN A 198 -1.51 1.13 10.95
C ASN A 198 -0.09 1.69 10.95
N LEU A 199 0.45 1.95 9.77
CA LEU A 199 1.81 2.46 9.58
C LEU A 199 1.79 3.83 8.93
N GLY A 200 2.50 4.78 9.50
CA GLY A 200 2.61 6.14 8.97
C GLY A 200 3.58 6.98 9.78
N THR A 201 3.43 8.29 9.67
CA THR A 201 4.10 9.27 10.53
C THR A 201 3.06 10.03 11.36
N GLU A 202 3.46 11.09 12.05
CA GLU A 202 2.53 11.92 12.82
C GLU A 202 1.36 12.42 11.96
N ARG A 203 0.20 12.63 12.60
CA ARG A 203 -0.98 13.19 11.95
C ARG A 203 -0.69 14.62 11.49
N LYS A 204 -0.91 14.91 10.22
CA LYS A 204 -0.66 16.21 9.59
C LYS A 204 -1.71 16.52 8.52
N LEU A 205 -1.78 17.76 8.06
CA LEU A 205 -2.53 18.11 6.85
C LEU A 205 -1.74 17.64 5.61
N LEU A 206 -2.45 17.08 4.65
CA LEU A 206 -1.85 16.73 3.35
C LEU A 206 -1.25 17.96 2.65
N ALA A 207 -1.85 19.13 2.89
CA ALA A 207 -1.36 20.41 2.41
C ALA A 207 0.03 20.76 2.97
N ASP A 208 0.30 20.43 4.24
CA ASP A 208 1.62 20.69 4.84
C ASP A 208 2.69 19.82 4.19
N LEU A 209 2.41 18.52 3.97
CA LEU A 209 3.31 17.64 3.22
C LEU A 209 3.55 18.15 1.79
N ALA A 210 2.50 18.64 1.11
CA ALA A 210 2.65 19.18 -0.24
C ALA A 210 3.54 20.45 -0.27
N ARG A 211 3.45 21.31 0.75
CA ARG A 211 4.24 22.53 0.87
C ARG A 211 5.73 22.29 1.12
N GLU A 212 6.11 21.13 1.62
CA GLU A 212 7.53 20.77 1.73
C GLU A 212 8.25 20.78 0.38
N GLU A 213 7.56 20.33 -0.69
CA GLU A 213 8.12 20.34 -2.05
C GLU A 213 7.70 21.58 -2.86
N TYR A 214 6.46 22.02 -2.69
CA TYR A 214 5.88 23.12 -3.47
C TYR A 214 5.16 24.11 -2.55
N PRO A 215 5.87 25.08 -1.96
CA PRO A 215 5.30 26.06 -1.04
C PRO A 215 4.11 26.87 -1.59
N TRP A 216 3.99 26.95 -2.90
CA TRP A 216 2.96 27.69 -3.63
C TRP A 216 1.76 26.83 -4.06
N VAL A 217 1.62 25.62 -3.51
CA VAL A 217 0.50 24.74 -3.84
C VAL A 217 -0.84 25.42 -3.51
N GLU A 218 -1.76 25.40 -4.47
CA GLU A 218 -3.11 25.96 -4.30
C GLU A 218 -3.99 24.99 -3.49
N LEU A 219 -4.67 25.51 -2.47
CA LEU A 219 -5.61 24.74 -1.67
C LEU A 219 -6.97 24.69 -2.37
N VAL A 220 -7.59 23.53 -2.46
CA VAL A 220 -8.88 23.31 -3.10
C VAL A 220 -9.83 22.61 -2.16
N ASP A 221 -11.01 23.19 -1.93
CA ASP A 221 -12.06 22.52 -1.19
C ASP A 221 -12.57 21.30 -1.97
N PRO A 222 -12.72 20.11 -1.32
CA PRO A 222 -13.29 18.93 -1.96
C PRO A 222 -14.62 19.18 -2.69
N ILE A 223 -15.45 20.11 -2.19
CA ILE A 223 -16.75 20.46 -2.78
C ILE A 223 -16.62 21.11 -4.16
N ASP A 224 -15.50 21.77 -4.44
CA ASP A 224 -15.22 22.44 -5.71
C ASP A 224 -14.75 21.47 -6.80
N LEU A 225 -14.42 20.24 -6.40
CA LEU A 225 -14.02 19.20 -7.33
C LEU A 225 -15.25 18.56 -7.98
N LYS A 226 -15.45 18.83 -9.26
CA LYS A 226 -16.52 18.22 -10.07
C LYS A 226 -16.21 16.77 -10.39
N THR A 227 -16.18 15.90 -9.37
CA THR A 227 -15.93 14.48 -9.50
C THR A 227 -17.00 13.67 -8.75
N PRO A 228 -17.42 12.52 -9.26
CA PRO A 228 -18.34 11.63 -8.54
C PRO A 228 -17.70 10.96 -7.32
N TYR A 229 -16.37 11.04 -7.18
CA TYR A 229 -15.64 10.47 -6.07
C TYR A 229 -15.66 11.42 -4.88
N GLN A 230 -16.08 10.92 -3.72
CA GLN A 230 -16.03 11.66 -2.46
C GLN A 230 -14.65 11.50 -1.83
N TYR A 231 -13.89 12.59 -1.80
CA TYR A 231 -12.58 12.59 -1.15
C TYR A 231 -12.75 12.56 0.37
N PRO A 232 -11.87 11.84 1.07
CA PRO A 232 -11.85 11.87 2.53
C PRO A 232 -11.39 13.25 3.04
N THR A 233 -11.86 13.61 4.23
CA THR A 233 -11.40 14.81 4.96
C THR A 233 -10.44 14.44 6.09
N ASP A 234 -10.53 13.24 6.62
CA ASP A 234 -9.62 12.74 7.65
C ASP A 234 -9.48 11.22 7.57
N CYS A 235 -8.35 10.76 7.04
CA CYS A 235 -7.95 9.35 7.04
C CYS A 235 -6.85 9.05 8.06
N SER A 236 -6.66 9.93 9.06
CA SER A 236 -5.65 9.68 10.07
C SER A 236 -5.95 8.42 10.88
N MET A 237 -4.91 7.79 11.34
CA MET A 237 -4.92 6.49 11.99
C MET A 237 -4.25 6.57 13.37
N VAL A 238 -4.69 5.73 14.29
CA VAL A 238 -3.92 5.40 15.50
C VAL A 238 -2.79 4.48 15.05
N LEU A 239 -1.56 4.95 15.16
CA LEU A 239 -0.39 4.19 14.70
C LEU A 239 -0.02 3.11 15.73
N ASP A 240 0.43 1.98 15.21
CA ASP A 240 1.00 0.89 16.00
C ASP A 240 2.51 1.17 16.20
N GLU A 241 2.93 1.27 17.48
CA GLU A 241 4.33 1.49 17.90
C GLU A 241 5.22 0.24 17.66
#